data_aa7b281d168b1186d1a132067f20321a
#
_entry.id   aa7b281d168b1186d1a132067f20321a
#
_cell.length_a   1.000
_cell.length_b   1.000
_cell.length_c   1.000
_cell.angle_alpha   90.00
_cell.angle_beta   90.00
_cell.angle_gamma   90.00
#
_symmetry.space_group_name_H-M   'P 1'
#
loop_
_entity.id
_entity.type
_entity.pdbx_description
1 polymer ?
#
loop_
_entity_poly.entity_id
_entity_poly.type
_entity_poly.pdbx_seq_one_letter_code
_entity_poly.pdbx_strand_id
1 'polypeptide(L)'
;VSSFSPIIEPQGINEFFLDMNGMRSMSRDIQDTGMSIIGRIKDQTGLSGIVGISANKLVSRIVTSVISDCIHKVENGRESQFLSPLSPWVLPVAKENRVNQILKFLWIDHIGQIQSMAVQPDHFHIFFGGHALILDRESKGYDTTLVRSKKLKEHILEQIILKRDTNDESMLYSIVRGLSNKIAFKLRQRKELAKKIQLEIHYVDGHKKQQAGSLTAIDDVSVMNTCRLLFKSANQRRNRIRSILIDVWEFHPHISQGDLFSNRDGRMTSLSNAIDKIRSKYGVNSLQNANALQDRMRDECLFT
;
A
#
# COMPACT_ATOMS: atom_id res chain seq x y z
N VAL A 1 -1.88 15.29 13.26
CA VAL A 1 -3.25 14.89 12.88
C VAL A 1 -3.88 14.04 13.98
N SER A 2 -3.16 13.09 14.60
CA SER A 2 -3.66 12.20 15.67
C SER A 2 -4.19 12.92 16.91
N SER A 3 -3.86 14.19 17.12
CA SER A 3 -4.37 15.00 18.23
C SER A 3 -5.81 15.52 18.01
N PHE A 4 -6.34 15.43 16.79
CA PHE A 4 -7.65 15.96 16.44
C PHE A 4 -8.76 14.91 16.39
N SER A 5 -8.43 13.64 16.15
CA SER A 5 -9.37 12.54 16.16
C SER A 5 -8.70 11.26 16.63
N PRO A 6 -9.39 10.41 17.42
CA PRO A 6 -8.89 9.09 17.81
C PRO A 6 -8.95 8.08 16.66
N ILE A 7 -9.82 8.32 15.65
CA ILE A 7 -10.01 7.42 14.51
C ILE A 7 -9.52 8.10 13.25
N ILE A 8 -8.37 7.61 12.76
CA ILE A 8 -7.70 8.09 11.54
C ILE A 8 -7.52 6.92 10.60
N GLU A 9 -8.00 7.07 9.37
CA GLU A 9 -7.80 6.09 8.31
C GLU A 9 -6.92 6.67 7.21
N PRO A 10 -5.64 6.25 7.09
CA PRO A 10 -4.80 6.65 5.97
C PRO A 10 -5.25 5.92 4.69
N GLN A 11 -5.32 6.66 3.58
CA GLN A 11 -5.60 6.13 2.23
C GLN A 11 -4.37 6.11 1.33
N GLY A 12 -3.25 6.62 1.81
CA GLY A 12 -1.99 6.70 1.09
C GLY A 12 -0.97 7.51 1.86
N ILE A 13 -0.02 8.10 1.15
CA ILE A 13 1.07 8.87 1.77
C ILE A 13 0.55 10.23 2.28
N ASN A 14 -0.40 10.84 1.58
CA ASN A 14 -0.84 12.23 1.80
C ASN A 14 -2.36 12.40 1.91
N GLU A 15 -3.12 11.32 2.01
CA GLU A 15 -4.58 11.35 2.14
C GLU A 15 -5.03 10.58 3.39
N PHE A 16 -5.91 11.20 4.20
CA PHE A 16 -6.43 10.63 5.45
C PHE A 16 -7.91 10.95 5.61
N PHE A 17 -8.66 10.00 6.16
CA PHE A 17 -9.98 10.27 6.71
C PHE A 17 -9.90 10.39 8.23
N LEU A 18 -10.64 11.34 8.77
CA LEU A 18 -10.80 11.59 10.19
C LEU A 18 -12.27 11.41 10.57
N ASP A 19 -12.55 10.58 11.56
CA ASP A 19 -13.89 10.53 12.13
C ASP A 19 -14.02 11.60 13.23
N MET A 20 -14.89 12.56 12.97
CA MET A 20 -15.15 13.68 13.89
C MET A 20 -16.45 13.49 14.70
N ASN A 21 -17.10 12.31 14.60
CA ASN A 21 -18.26 12.00 15.39
C ASN A 21 -17.90 11.97 16.89
N GLY A 22 -18.74 12.60 17.72
CA GLY A 22 -18.51 12.69 19.17
C GLY A 22 -17.52 13.77 19.62
N MET A 23 -16.81 14.44 18.70
CA MET A 23 -15.81 15.47 19.05
C MET A 23 -16.41 16.88 19.19
N ARG A 24 -17.72 17.03 19.06
CA ARG A 24 -18.44 18.33 19.15
C ARG A 24 -18.20 19.11 20.44
N SER A 25 -17.79 18.43 21.53
CA SER A 25 -17.47 19.09 22.81
C SER A 25 -16.11 19.79 22.81
N MET A 26 -15.22 19.48 21.87
CA MET A 26 -13.85 20.02 21.84
C MET A 26 -13.68 21.22 20.88
N SER A 27 -14.63 21.43 19.95
CA SER A 27 -14.58 22.53 18.99
C SER A 27 -15.99 23.04 18.71
N ARG A 28 -16.15 24.38 18.72
CA ARG A 28 -17.45 25.03 18.42
C ARG A 28 -17.87 24.88 16.98
N ASP A 29 -16.89 24.82 16.06
CA ASP A 29 -17.14 24.59 14.62
C ASP A 29 -16.16 23.57 14.06
N ILE A 30 -16.66 22.66 13.24
CA ILE A 30 -15.87 21.64 12.55
C ILE A 30 -14.94 22.28 11.49
N GLN A 31 -15.34 23.42 10.93
CA GLN A 31 -14.51 24.17 9.97
C GLN A 31 -13.28 24.76 10.65
N ASP A 32 -13.41 25.29 11.87
CA ASP A 32 -12.28 25.80 12.66
C ASP A 32 -11.27 24.70 12.96
N THR A 33 -11.79 23.50 13.25
CA THR A 33 -10.94 22.32 13.44
C THR A 33 -10.19 21.99 12.15
N GLY A 34 -10.86 22.04 11.00
CA GLY A 34 -10.24 21.83 9.68
C GLY A 34 -9.12 22.83 9.41
N MET A 35 -9.36 24.13 9.67
CA MET A 35 -8.34 25.17 9.54
C MET A 35 -7.14 24.95 10.47
N SER A 36 -7.41 24.51 11.70
CA SER A 36 -6.36 24.19 12.67
C SER A 36 -5.49 23.02 12.21
N ILE A 37 -6.09 22.01 11.57
CA ILE A 37 -5.36 20.86 10.98
C ILE A 37 -4.45 21.34 9.86
N ILE A 38 -4.97 22.16 8.92
CA ILE A 38 -4.19 22.74 7.82
C ILE A 38 -3.02 23.56 8.34
N GLY A 39 -3.27 24.44 9.32
CA GLY A 39 -2.24 25.26 9.93
C GLY A 39 -1.11 24.42 10.53
N ARG A 40 -1.44 23.40 11.33
CA ARG A 40 -0.43 22.50 11.91
C ARG A 40 0.36 21.70 10.87
N ILE A 41 -0.28 21.24 9.80
CA ILE A 41 0.43 20.55 8.72
C ILE A 41 1.42 21.51 8.09
N LYS A 42 0.99 22.73 7.77
CA LYS A 42 1.84 23.76 7.17
C LYS A 42 3.03 24.12 8.05
N ASP A 43 2.79 24.31 9.35
CA ASP A 43 3.83 24.68 10.32
C ASP A 43 4.88 23.57 10.50
N GLN A 44 4.46 22.31 10.48
CA GLN A 44 5.35 21.16 10.74
C GLN A 44 6.06 20.65 9.48
N THR A 45 5.43 20.78 8.31
CA THR A 45 5.93 20.13 7.07
C THR A 45 6.19 21.11 5.93
N GLY A 46 5.69 22.35 6.03
CA GLY A 46 5.69 23.33 4.94
C GLY A 46 4.68 23.03 3.82
N LEU A 47 3.91 21.94 3.92
CA LEU A 47 2.95 21.51 2.90
C LEU A 47 1.58 22.17 3.11
N SER A 48 0.92 22.52 2.01
CA SER A 48 -0.47 22.97 2.04
C SER A 48 -1.40 21.78 1.99
N GLY A 49 -2.50 21.81 2.76
CA GLY A 49 -3.52 20.77 2.80
C GLY A 49 -4.87 21.29 2.35
N ILE A 50 -5.73 20.39 1.88
CA ILE A 50 -7.15 20.64 1.58
C ILE A 50 -7.99 19.74 2.47
N VAL A 51 -9.04 20.29 3.07
CA VAL A 51 -9.95 19.56 3.97
C VAL A 51 -11.36 19.59 3.39
N GLY A 52 -11.91 18.41 3.10
CA GLY A 52 -13.31 18.21 2.73
C GLY A 52 -14.11 17.68 3.91
N ILE A 53 -15.20 18.35 4.26
CA ILE A 53 -16.08 17.98 5.38
C ILE A 53 -17.42 17.53 4.82
N SER A 54 -17.85 16.31 5.18
CA SER A 54 -19.13 15.74 4.77
C SER A 54 -19.62 14.68 5.76
N ALA A 55 -20.84 14.22 5.62
CA ALA A 55 -21.42 13.15 6.42
C ALA A 55 -20.78 11.77 6.17
N ASN A 56 -20.09 11.57 5.03
CA ASN A 56 -19.49 10.30 4.66
C ASN A 56 -18.18 10.46 3.90
N LYS A 57 -17.45 9.34 3.77
CA LYS A 57 -16.10 9.29 3.16
C LYS A 57 -16.11 9.62 1.67
N LEU A 58 -17.10 9.12 0.93
CA LEU A 58 -17.20 9.31 -0.51
C LEU A 58 -17.27 10.80 -0.86
N VAL A 59 -18.22 11.51 -0.28
CA VAL A 59 -18.42 12.94 -0.56
C VAL A 59 -17.27 13.78 -0.04
N SER A 60 -16.76 13.50 1.16
CA SER A 60 -15.58 14.16 1.72
C SER A 60 -14.38 14.08 0.77
N ARG A 61 -14.13 12.91 0.20
CA ARG A 61 -13.05 12.70 -0.78
C ARG A 61 -13.29 13.44 -2.10
N ILE A 62 -14.53 13.43 -2.60
CA ILE A 62 -14.86 14.15 -3.83
C ILE A 62 -14.67 15.65 -3.63
N VAL A 63 -15.06 16.20 -2.49
CA VAL A 63 -14.82 17.60 -2.15
C VAL A 63 -13.35 17.96 -2.30
N THR A 64 -12.45 17.20 -1.70
CA THR A 64 -10.99 17.48 -1.79
C THR A 64 -10.42 17.34 -3.19
N SER A 65 -11.09 16.59 -4.08
CA SER A 65 -10.62 16.39 -5.46
C SER A 65 -11.13 17.43 -6.45
N VAL A 66 -12.21 18.16 -6.11
CA VAL A 66 -12.91 19.06 -7.04
C VAL A 66 -12.75 20.52 -6.64
N ILE A 67 -12.62 20.81 -5.35
CA ILE A 67 -12.59 22.17 -4.82
C ILE A 67 -11.15 22.61 -4.59
N SER A 68 -10.84 23.83 -5.04
CA SER A 68 -9.52 24.44 -4.88
C SER A 68 -9.35 25.17 -3.55
N ASP A 69 -10.43 25.43 -2.82
CA ASP A 69 -10.39 26.09 -1.53
C ASP A 69 -9.76 25.17 -0.48
N CYS A 70 -9.05 25.76 0.47
CA CYS A 70 -8.39 25.00 1.53
C CYS A 70 -9.36 24.15 2.37
N ILE A 71 -10.61 24.61 2.52
CA ILE A 71 -11.65 23.89 3.29
C ILE A 71 -13.02 24.09 2.64
N HIS A 72 -13.76 22.99 2.54
CA HIS A 72 -15.14 23.04 2.08
C HIS A 72 -16.01 22.03 2.83
N LYS A 73 -17.21 22.46 3.20
CA LYS A 73 -18.18 21.65 3.93
C LYS A 73 -19.44 21.42 3.08
N VAL A 74 -19.80 20.16 2.91
CA VAL A 74 -21.10 19.77 2.35
C VAL A 74 -22.04 19.44 3.52
N GLU A 75 -23.17 20.16 3.58
CA GLU A 75 -24.17 19.96 4.63
C GLU A 75 -24.85 18.60 4.47
N ASN A 76 -25.16 17.97 5.61
CA ASN A 76 -25.85 16.69 5.63
C ASN A 76 -27.21 16.80 4.94
N GLY A 77 -27.50 15.87 4.03
CA GLY A 77 -28.69 15.85 3.19
C GLY A 77 -28.60 16.68 1.90
N ARG A 78 -27.48 17.40 1.66
CA ARG A 78 -27.22 18.13 0.41
C ARG A 78 -26.19 17.44 -0.50
N GLU A 79 -25.79 16.23 -0.18
CA GLU A 79 -24.76 15.49 -0.91
C GLU A 79 -25.14 15.28 -2.37
N SER A 80 -26.38 14.86 -2.64
CA SER A 80 -26.89 14.65 -4.00
C SER A 80 -26.90 15.95 -4.81
N GLN A 81 -27.31 17.07 -4.20
CA GLN A 81 -27.32 18.37 -4.84
C GLN A 81 -25.90 18.86 -5.16
N PHE A 82 -24.94 18.65 -4.23
CA PHE A 82 -23.53 18.98 -4.43
C PHE A 82 -22.92 18.18 -5.58
N LEU A 83 -23.21 16.88 -5.65
CA LEU A 83 -22.67 15.99 -6.68
C LEU A 83 -23.28 16.23 -8.06
N SER A 84 -24.52 16.65 -8.14
CA SER A 84 -25.31 16.77 -9.40
C SER A 84 -24.57 17.47 -10.55
N PRO A 85 -23.91 18.63 -10.37
CA PRO A 85 -23.20 19.34 -11.45
C PRO A 85 -21.85 18.75 -11.78
N LEU A 86 -21.34 17.81 -10.98
CA LEU A 86 -19.98 17.27 -11.14
C LEU A 86 -19.92 16.22 -12.25
N SER A 87 -18.73 16.04 -12.79
CA SER A 87 -18.44 14.99 -13.77
C SER A 87 -18.58 13.60 -13.15
N PRO A 88 -19.15 12.60 -13.83
CA PRO A 88 -19.28 11.23 -13.33
C PRO A 88 -17.95 10.58 -12.92
N TRP A 89 -16.84 11.01 -13.51
CA TRP A 89 -15.49 10.46 -13.28
C TRP A 89 -14.95 10.69 -11.88
N VAL A 90 -15.60 11.52 -11.06
CA VAL A 90 -15.25 11.66 -9.64
C VAL A 90 -15.75 10.48 -8.81
N LEU A 91 -16.76 9.73 -9.29
CA LEU A 91 -17.30 8.57 -8.63
C LEU A 91 -16.35 7.35 -8.81
N PRO A 92 -16.07 6.60 -7.75
CA PRO A 92 -15.23 5.39 -7.83
C PRO A 92 -15.74 4.37 -8.85
N VAL A 93 -17.03 4.06 -8.84
CA VAL A 93 -17.62 3.07 -9.75
C VAL A 93 -17.56 3.49 -11.22
N ALA A 94 -17.57 4.78 -11.53
CA ALA A 94 -17.45 5.28 -12.89
C ALA A 94 -16.07 5.04 -13.52
N LYS A 95 -15.05 4.74 -12.71
CA LYS A 95 -13.71 4.40 -13.18
C LYS A 95 -13.60 2.95 -13.65
N GLU A 96 -14.56 2.10 -13.37
CA GLU A 96 -14.61 0.74 -13.88
C GLU A 96 -14.82 0.73 -15.39
N ASN A 97 -14.06 -0.06 -16.12
CA ASN A 97 -14.04 -0.04 -17.60
C ASN A 97 -15.43 -0.15 -18.22
N ARG A 98 -16.28 -1.05 -17.71
CA ARG A 98 -17.62 -1.28 -18.24
C ARG A 98 -18.53 -0.06 -18.03
N VAL A 99 -18.56 0.47 -16.81
CA VAL A 99 -19.37 1.65 -16.46
C VAL A 99 -18.88 2.87 -17.25
N ASN A 100 -17.57 3.07 -17.33
CA ASN A 100 -16.93 4.13 -18.09
C ASN A 100 -17.36 4.12 -19.57
N GLN A 101 -17.34 2.95 -20.22
CA GLN A 101 -17.75 2.80 -21.61
C GLN A 101 -19.24 3.15 -21.81
N ILE A 102 -20.10 2.70 -20.90
CA ILE A 102 -21.54 2.98 -20.96
C ILE A 102 -21.83 4.46 -20.76
N LEU A 103 -21.19 5.10 -19.76
CA LEU A 103 -21.36 6.53 -19.52
C LEU A 103 -20.93 7.37 -20.74
N LYS A 104 -19.82 7.02 -21.38
CA LYS A 104 -19.38 7.66 -22.63
C LYS A 104 -20.33 7.42 -23.78
N PHE A 105 -20.82 6.20 -23.94
CA PHE A 105 -21.77 5.84 -25.00
C PHE A 105 -23.08 6.61 -24.88
N LEU A 106 -23.56 6.82 -23.64
CA LEU A 106 -24.77 7.55 -23.34
C LEU A 106 -24.57 9.08 -23.25
N TRP A 107 -23.36 9.59 -23.49
CA TRP A 107 -23.03 11.02 -23.42
C TRP A 107 -23.41 11.63 -22.07
N ILE A 108 -23.13 10.91 -20.97
CA ILE A 108 -23.42 11.37 -19.62
C ILE A 108 -22.22 12.18 -19.12
N ASP A 109 -22.40 13.51 -19.01
CA ASP A 109 -21.34 14.44 -18.62
C ASP A 109 -21.46 14.92 -17.17
N HIS A 110 -22.64 14.77 -16.57
CA HIS A 110 -22.93 15.21 -15.21
C HIS A 110 -23.64 14.13 -14.39
N ILE A 111 -23.31 14.07 -13.09
CA ILE A 111 -23.91 13.11 -12.15
C ILE A 111 -25.44 13.28 -12.06
N GLY A 112 -25.96 14.51 -12.23
CA GLY A 112 -27.39 14.77 -12.26
C GLY A 112 -28.17 14.00 -13.33
N GLN A 113 -27.52 13.68 -14.47
CA GLN A 113 -28.12 12.82 -15.50
C GLN A 113 -28.23 11.38 -15.01
N ILE A 114 -27.23 10.88 -14.27
CA ILE A 114 -27.28 9.55 -13.65
C ILE A 114 -28.42 9.50 -12.63
N GLN A 115 -28.53 10.52 -11.78
CA GLN A 115 -29.60 10.63 -10.78
C GLN A 115 -30.98 10.61 -11.42
N SER A 116 -31.15 11.33 -12.54
CA SER A 116 -32.42 11.37 -13.30
C SER A 116 -32.74 10.02 -13.95
N MET A 117 -31.74 9.32 -14.52
CA MET A 117 -31.93 7.99 -15.10
C MET A 117 -32.26 6.95 -14.02
N ALA A 118 -31.72 7.06 -12.84
CA ALA A 118 -31.98 6.15 -11.73
C ALA A 118 -33.41 6.25 -11.16
N VAL A 119 -34.18 7.25 -11.55
CA VAL A 119 -35.62 7.32 -11.23
C VAL A 119 -36.39 6.18 -11.90
N GLN A 120 -35.89 5.64 -13.03
CA GLN A 120 -36.46 4.50 -13.73
C GLN A 120 -35.56 3.25 -13.54
N PRO A 121 -35.75 2.47 -12.45
CA PRO A 121 -34.84 1.41 -12.07
C PRO A 121 -34.63 0.33 -13.12
N ASP A 122 -35.69 -0.05 -13.83
CA ASP A 122 -35.66 -1.11 -14.83
C ASP A 122 -34.73 -0.74 -15.99
N HIS A 123 -34.86 0.45 -16.55
CA HIS A 123 -34.01 0.95 -17.62
C HIS A 123 -32.53 1.12 -17.13
N PHE A 124 -32.39 1.64 -15.93
CA PHE A 124 -31.06 1.82 -15.33
C PHE A 124 -30.32 0.50 -15.15
N HIS A 125 -31.04 -0.55 -14.70
CA HIS A 125 -30.47 -1.90 -14.58
C HIS A 125 -30.12 -2.55 -15.94
N ILE A 126 -30.88 -2.27 -17.00
CA ILE A 126 -30.57 -2.78 -18.34
C ILE A 126 -29.20 -2.29 -18.80
N PHE A 127 -28.88 -1.01 -18.59
CA PHE A 127 -27.61 -0.42 -19.01
C PHE A 127 -26.46 -0.84 -18.12
N PHE A 128 -26.58 -0.69 -16.81
CA PHE A 128 -25.47 -0.81 -15.86
C PHE A 128 -25.39 -2.18 -15.18
N GLY A 129 -26.41 -3.03 -15.28
CA GLY A 129 -26.42 -4.38 -14.73
C GLY A 129 -26.10 -4.41 -13.23
N GLY A 130 -25.13 -5.22 -12.83
CA GLY A 130 -24.72 -5.33 -11.43
C GLY A 130 -24.15 -4.07 -10.80
N HIS A 131 -23.69 -3.10 -11.62
CA HIS A 131 -23.15 -1.83 -11.14
C HIS A 131 -24.24 -0.77 -10.89
N ALA A 132 -25.48 -0.99 -11.34
CA ALA A 132 -26.58 -0.03 -11.25
C ALA A 132 -26.82 0.45 -9.81
N LEU A 133 -26.92 -0.47 -8.86
CA LEU A 133 -27.18 -0.14 -7.46
C LEU A 133 -26.04 0.69 -6.82
N ILE A 134 -24.80 0.37 -7.14
CA ILE A 134 -23.64 1.09 -6.62
C ILE A 134 -23.57 2.47 -7.24
N LEU A 135 -23.79 2.57 -8.55
CA LEU A 135 -23.79 3.84 -9.29
C LEU A 135 -24.91 4.76 -8.81
N ASP A 136 -26.11 4.23 -8.57
CA ASP A 136 -27.23 5.00 -8.01
C ASP A 136 -26.88 5.55 -6.62
N ARG A 137 -26.37 4.70 -5.72
CA ARG A 137 -25.96 5.11 -4.37
C ARG A 137 -24.85 6.17 -4.39
N GLU A 138 -23.78 5.91 -5.15
CA GLU A 138 -22.66 6.86 -5.25
C GLU A 138 -23.09 8.18 -5.88
N SER A 139 -23.97 8.18 -6.90
CA SER A 139 -24.48 9.39 -7.53
C SER A 139 -25.30 10.28 -6.58
N LYS A 140 -25.99 9.68 -5.63
CA LYS A 140 -26.74 10.37 -4.56
C LYS A 140 -25.88 10.72 -3.35
N GLY A 141 -24.61 10.31 -3.35
CA GLY A 141 -23.68 10.53 -2.24
C GLY A 141 -23.92 9.61 -1.05
N TYR A 142 -24.49 8.44 -1.23
CA TYR A 142 -24.68 7.46 -0.16
C TYR A 142 -23.45 6.56 -0.03
N ASP A 143 -22.78 6.64 1.11
CA ASP A 143 -21.70 5.76 1.50
C ASP A 143 -21.85 5.40 2.98
N THR A 144 -21.95 4.11 3.27
CA THR A 144 -22.06 3.58 4.63
C THR A 144 -20.72 3.12 5.20
N THR A 145 -19.64 3.37 4.46
CA THR A 145 -18.31 2.94 4.85
C THR A 145 -17.80 3.76 6.03
N LEU A 146 -17.63 3.13 7.18
CA LEU A 146 -17.11 3.79 8.36
C LEU A 146 -15.62 4.11 8.20
N VAL A 147 -15.18 5.22 8.81
CA VAL A 147 -13.76 5.50 9.01
C VAL A 147 -13.21 4.48 10.00
N ARG A 148 -12.20 3.72 9.59
CA ARG A 148 -11.57 2.70 10.43
C ARG A 148 -10.12 3.05 10.64
N SER A 149 -9.67 3.10 11.89
CA SER A 149 -8.25 3.19 12.17
C SER A 149 -7.57 1.93 11.63
N LYS A 150 -7.08 2.01 10.40
CA LYS A 150 -6.11 1.05 9.93
C LYS A 150 -4.83 1.38 10.68
N LYS A 151 -4.46 0.60 11.69
CA LYS A 151 -3.06 0.53 12.10
C LYS A 151 -2.33 0.23 10.80
N LEU A 152 -1.53 1.18 10.31
CA LEU A 152 -0.60 0.91 9.22
C LEU A 152 0.17 -0.31 9.70
N LYS A 153 -0.08 -1.45 9.06
CA LYS A 153 0.74 -2.62 9.36
C LYS A 153 2.14 -2.20 8.97
N GLU A 154 3.04 -2.19 9.90
CA GLU A 154 4.43 -1.94 9.58
C GLU A 154 4.88 -3.02 8.61
N HIS A 155 5.52 -2.61 7.53
CA HIS A 155 6.06 -3.47 6.50
C HIS A 155 7.55 -3.19 6.35
N ILE A 156 8.33 -4.23 6.12
CA ILE A 156 9.68 -4.10 5.58
C ILE A 156 9.63 -4.66 4.17
N LEU A 157 9.75 -3.77 3.21
CA LEU A 157 9.66 -4.07 1.79
C LEU A 157 11.03 -3.85 1.14
N GLU A 158 11.48 -4.86 0.39
CA GLU A 158 12.65 -4.79 -0.48
C GLU A 158 12.25 -5.18 -1.90
N GLN A 159 12.57 -4.32 -2.84
CA GLN A 159 12.28 -4.53 -4.25
C GLN A 159 13.52 -4.27 -5.10
N ILE A 160 13.65 -5.04 -6.16
CA ILE A 160 14.60 -4.79 -7.24
C ILE A 160 13.88 -4.80 -8.58
N ILE A 161 14.16 -3.78 -9.39
CA ILE A 161 13.77 -3.74 -10.79
C ILE A 161 15.03 -4.09 -11.58
N LEU A 162 14.95 -5.11 -12.42
CA LEU A 162 16.07 -5.61 -13.19
C LEU A 162 16.41 -4.65 -14.33
N LYS A 163 17.70 -4.35 -14.53
CA LYS A 163 18.16 -3.53 -15.67
C LYS A 163 17.84 -4.18 -17.01
N ARG A 164 17.90 -5.51 -17.06
CA ARG A 164 17.49 -6.33 -18.20
C ARG A 164 16.57 -7.43 -17.72
N ASP A 165 15.41 -7.55 -18.36
CA ASP A 165 14.44 -8.60 -18.06
C ASP A 165 15.04 -9.98 -18.38
N THR A 166 15.03 -10.89 -17.41
CA THR A 166 15.67 -12.20 -17.55
C THR A 166 14.78 -13.33 -17.03
N ASN A 167 15.05 -14.54 -17.50
CA ASN A 167 14.52 -15.80 -17.00
C ASN A 167 15.64 -16.75 -16.53
N ASP A 168 16.88 -16.26 -16.42
CA ASP A 168 17.99 -17.02 -15.89
C ASP A 168 17.79 -17.30 -14.39
N GLU A 169 17.52 -18.56 -14.06
CA GLU A 169 17.24 -18.97 -12.69
C GLU A 169 18.42 -18.72 -11.74
N SER A 170 19.65 -18.91 -12.20
CA SER A 170 20.86 -18.68 -11.39
C SER A 170 20.94 -17.23 -10.97
N MET A 171 20.78 -16.30 -11.92
CA MET A 171 20.77 -14.87 -11.65
C MET A 171 19.59 -14.48 -10.72
N LEU A 172 18.39 -15.00 -10.98
CA LEU A 172 17.20 -14.70 -10.18
C LEU A 172 17.35 -15.21 -8.72
N TYR A 173 17.91 -16.40 -8.50
CA TYR A 173 18.19 -16.91 -7.15
C TYR A 173 19.23 -16.05 -6.40
N SER A 174 20.23 -15.54 -7.10
CA SER A 174 21.20 -14.62 -6.52
C SER A 174 20.54 -13.32 -6.06
N ILE A 175 19.64 -12.77 -6.87
CA ILE A 175 18.86 -11.57 -6.55
C ILE A 175 17.95 -11.82 -5.33
N VAL A 176 17.21 -12.93 -5.30
CA VAL A 176 16.35 -13.30 -4.15
C VAL A 176 17.20 -13.43 -2.88
N ARG A 177 18.39 -14.01 -2.98
CA ARG A 177 19.36 -14.08 -1.85
C ARG A 177 19.77 -12.69 -1.39
N GLY A 178 20.08 -11.78 -2.31
CA GLY A 178 20.44 -10.40 -1.98
C GLY A 178 19.32 -9.67 -1.22
N LEU A 179 18.07 -9.81 -1.69
CA LEU A 179 16.89 -9.24 -1.05
C LEU A 179 16.63 -9.88 0.33
N SER A 180 16.72 -11.22 0.45
CA SER A 180 16.53 -11.92 1.72
C SER A 180 17.55 -11.51 2.79
N ASN A 181 18.81 -11.31 2.40
CA ASN A 181 19.87 -10.84 3.31
C ASN A 181 19.58 -9.43 3.83
N LYS A 182 19.05 -8.52 2.97
CA LYS A 182 18.66 -7.17 3.39
C LYS A 182 17.52 -7.21 4.39
N ILE A 183 16.52 -8.05 4.15
CA ILE A 183 15.38 -8.23 5.07
C ILE A 183 15.85 -8.81 6.40
N ALA A 184 16.63 -9.89 6.39
CA ALA A 184 17.17 -10.50 7.59
C ALA A 184 17.99 -9.50 8.43
N PHE A 185 18.83 -8.70 7.78
CA PHE A 185 19.58 -7.63 8.43
C PHE A 185 18.66 -6.59 9.09
N LYS A 186 17.63 -6.10 8.39
CA LYS A 186 16.66 -5.13 8.95
C LYS A 186 15.86 -5.70 10.12
N LEU A 187 15.46 -6.98 10.04
CA LEU A 187 14.77 -7.67 11.14
C LEU A 187 15.65 -7.76 12.39
N ARG A 188 16.93 -8.13 12.23
CA ARG A 188 17.89 -8.18 13.35
C ARG A 188 18.18 -6.81 13.94
N GLN A 189 18.32 -5.77 13.11
CA GLN A 189 18.47 -4.39 13.61
C GLN A 189 17.31 -3.96 14.50
N ARG A 190 16.07 -4.34 14.14
CA ARG A 190 14.87 -4.05 14.92
C ARG A 190 14.68 -5.00 16.11
N LYS A 191 15.42 -6.10 16.15
CA LYS A 191 15.22 -7.21 17.11
C LYS A 191 13.80 -7.75 17.08
N GLU A 192 13.22 -7.84 15.89
CA GLU A 192 11.87 -8.28 15.65
C GLU A 192 11.85 -9.45 14.68
N LEU A 193 10.90 -10.37 14.90
CA LEU A 193 10.55 -11.46 13.98
C LEU A 193 9.30 -11.07 13.22
N ALA A 194 9.34 -11.11 11.90
CA ALA A 194 8.15 -10.99 11.08
C ALA A 194 7.47 -12.36 10.96
N LYS A 195 6.19 -12.45 11.29
CA LYS A 195 5.43 -13.70 11.19
C LYS A 195 5.05 -14.02 9.75
N LYS A 196 4.84 -13.00 8.93
CA LYS A 196 4.39 -13.13 7.54
C LYS A 196 5.45 -12.64 6.58
N ILE A 197 5.59 -13.36 5.48
CA ILE A 197 6.45 -12.98 4.35
C ILE A 197 5.70 -13.25 3.04
N GLN A 198 5.86 -12.36 2.08
CA GLN A 198 5.33 -12.51 0.73
C GLN A 198 6.43 -12.19 -0.29
N LEU A 199 6.50 -12.99 -1.32
CA LEU A 199 7.33 -12.75 -2.48
C LEU A 199 6.43 -12.53 -3.70
N GLU A 200 6.66 -11.44 -4.42
CA GLU A 200 5.92 -11.07 -5.64
C GLU A 200 6.88 -10.95 -6.82
N ILE A 201 6.48 -11.53 -7.94
CA ILE A 201 7.20 -11.50 -9.22
C ILE A 201 6.37 -10.73 -10.22
N HIS A 202 6.99 -9.76 -10.88
CA HIS A 202 6.39 -9.05 -12.02
C HIS A 202 7.07 -9.51 -13.31
N TYR A 203 6.28 -10.03 -14.22
CA TYR A 203 6.72 -10.43 -15.54
C TYR A 203 6.64 -9.28 -16.56
N VAL A 204 7.36 -9.42 -17.66
CA VAL A 204 7.40 -8.41 -18.75
C VAL A 204 6.03 -8.16 -19.37
N ASP A 205 5.18 -9.20 -19.44
CA ASP A 205 3.82 -9.14 -19.99
C ASP A 205 2.79 -8.46 -19.04
N GLY A 206 3.25 -7.87 -17.93
CA GLY A 206 2.40 -7.24 -16.93
C GLY A 206 1.75 -8.20 -15.94
N HIS A 207 1.93 -9.52 -16.11
CA HIS A 207 1.41 -10.49 -15.15
C HIS A 207 2.19 -10.43 -13.84
N LYS A 208 1.46 -10.56 -12.72
CA LYS A 208 2.03 -10.61 -11.38
C LYS A 208 1.71 -11.94 -10.72
N LYS A 209 2.69 -12.52 -10.05
CA LYS A 209 2.50 -13.73 -9.26
C LYS A 209 3.04 -13.50 -7.86
N GLN A 210 2.25 -13.80 -6.88
CA GLN A 210 2.62 -13.66 -5.47
C GLN A 210 2.48 -14.99 -4.72
N GLN A 211 3.38 -15.23 -3.79
CA GLN A 211 3.35 -16.35 -2.86
C GLN A 211 3.64 -15.84 -1.45
N ALA A 212 2.84 -16.29 -0.49
CA ALA A 212 3.00 -15.93 0.90
C ALA A 212 3.40 -17.13 1.74
N GLY A 213 4.08 -16.87 2.84
CA GLY A 213 4.55 -17.86 3.79
C GLY A 213 4.70 -17.28 5.20
N SER A 214 5.33 -18.04 6.07
CA SER A 214 5.66 -17.63 7.43
C SER A 214 7.17 -17.71 7.66
N LEU A 215 7.70 -16.78 8.46
CA LEU A 215 9.07 -16.81 8.96
C LEU A 215 9.10 -17.39 10.38
N THR A 216 10.08 -18.24 10.63
CA THR A 216 10.28 -18.86 11.94
C THR A 216 11.54 -18.35 12.64
N ALA A 217 12.44 -17.70 11.90
CA ALA A 217 13.70 -17.18 12.41
C ALA A 217 14.14 -15.94 11.61
N ILE A 218 15.11 -15.20 12.17
CA ILE A 218 15.65 -13.95 11.60
C ILE A 218 17.08 -14.09 11.07
N ASP A 219 17.62 -15.30 11.10
CA ASP A 219 18.94 -15.58 10.55
C ASP A 219 18.93 -15.60 9.02
N ASP A 220 20.08 -15.25 8.41
CA ASP A 220 20.21 -15.12 6.96
C ASP A 220 19.85 -16.42 6.22
N VAL A 221 20.14 -17.60 6.80
CA VAL A 221 19.92 -18.90 6.17
C VAL A 221 18.43 -19.24 6.15
N SER A 222 17.74 -19.07 7.26
CA SER A 222 16.31 -19.38 7.40
C SER A 222 15.46 -18.46 6.51
N VAL A 223 15.73 -17.14 6.53
CA VAL A 223 15.03 -16.18 5.66
C VAL A 223 15.28 -16.49 4.18
N MET A 224 16.54 -16.78 3.81
CA MET A 224 16.90 -17.14 2.44
C MET A 224 16.19 -18.42 1.98
N ASN A 225 16.16 -19.47 2.81
CA ASN A 225 15.49 -20.73 2.46
C ASN A 225 13.99 -20.52 2.23
N THR A 226 13.36 -19.75 3.10
CA THR A 226 11.93 -19.40 2.93
C THR A 226 11.71 -18.63 1.63
N CYS A 227 12.50 -17.59 1.36
CA CYS A 227 12.39 -16.82 0.11
C CYS A 227 12.64 -17.68 -1.12
N ARG A 228 13.59 -18.62 -1.07
CA ARG A 228 13.89 -19.56 -2.16
C ARG A 228 12.67 -20.47 -2.46
N LEU A 229 12.04 -21.01 -1.43
CA LEU A 229 10.85 -21.84 -1.59
C LEU A 229 9.68 -21.04 -2.18
N LEU A 230 9.44 -19.82 -1.68
CA LEU A 230 8.41 -18.95 -2.22
C LEU A 230 8.69 -18.58 -3.67
N PHE A 231 9.95 -18.26 -4.01
CA PHE A 231 10.33 -17.95 -5.39
C PHE A 231 10.10 -19.15 -6.32
N LYS A 232 10.55 -20.35 -5.93
CA LYS A 232 10.33 -21.58 -6.70
C LYS A 232 8.84 -21.83 -6.93
N SER A 233 8.00 -21.61 -5.94
CA SER A 233 6.55 -21.76 -6.04
C SER A 233 5.88 -20.67 -6.89
N ALA A 234 6.41 -19.46 -6.87
CA ALA A 234 5.89 -18.34 -7.65
C ALA A 234 6.32 -18.39 -9.12
N ASN A 235 7.59 -18.77 -9.39
CA ASN A 235 8.19 -18.76 -10.73
C ASN A 235 7.82 -20.04 -11.52
N GLN A 236 6.55 -20.12 -11.93
CA GLN A 236 6.02 -21.24 -12.71
C GLN A 236 5.96 -20.94 -14.23
N ARG A 237 6.18 -19.68 -14.62
CA ARG A 237 6.10 -19.25 -16.02
C ARG A 237 7.50 -19.15 -16.62
N ARG A 238 7.62 -19.53 -17.90
CA ARG A 238 8.88 -19.38 -18.67
C ARG A 238 9.12 -17.97 -19.20
N ASN A 239 8.32 -16.98 -18.75
CA ASN A 239 8.44 -15.61 -19.19
C ASN A 239 9.55 -14.87 -18.44
N ARG A 240 10.09 -13.80 -19.03
CA ARG A 240 11.12 -12.96 -18.39
C ARG A 240 10.53 -12.19 -17.21
N ILE A 241 11.32 -12.06 -16.17
CA ILE A 241 10.98 -11.31 -14.96
C ILE A 241 11.56 -9.91 -15.08
N ARG A 242 10.76 -8.92 -14.69
CA ARG A 242 11.12 -7.49 -14.66
C ARG A 242 11.48 -7.03 -13.28
N SER A 243 10.74 -7.47 -12.27
CA SER A 243 11.04 -7.11 -10.88
C SER A 243 10.64 -8.21 -9.91
N ILE A 244 11.36 -8.24 -8.78
CA ILE A 244 11.09 -9.10 -7.63
C ILE A 244 10.94 -8.21 -6.40
N LEU A 245 9.91 -8.48 -5.61
CA LEU A 245 9.58 -7.78 -4.39
C LEU A 245 9.41 -8.80 -3.27
N ILE A 246 9.99 -8.52 -2.10
CA ILE A 246 9.78 -9.28 -0.88
C ILE A 246 9.27 -8.31 0.19
N ASP A 247 8.16 -8.65 0.81
CA ASP A 247 7.50 -7.89 1.86
C ASP A 247 7.31 -8.74 3.10
N VAL A 248 7.58 -8.18 4.27
CA VAL A 248 7.39 -8.85 5.56
C VAL A 248 6.62 -7.95 6.52
N TRP A 249 5.72 -8.55 7.29
CA TRP A 249 4.85 -7.85 8.24
C TRP A 249 4.43 -8.74 9.41
N GLU A 250 3.62 -8.21 10.33
CA GLU A 250 3.25 -8.83 11.59
C GLU A 250 4.46 -9.07 12.49
N PHE A 251 5.11 -7.96 12.91
CA PHE A 251 6.31 -7.99 13.74
C PHE A 251 5.98 -8.33 15.19
N HIS A 252 6.82 -9.18 15.76
CA HIS A 252 6.83 -9.56 17.16
C HIS A 252 8.24 -9.42 17.72
N PRO A 253 8.39 -9.06 19.00
CA PRO A 253 9.72 -9.05 19.62
C PRO A 253 10.39 -10.40 19.44
N HIS A 254 11.62 -10.41 18.94
CA HIS A 254 12.40 -11.63 18.83
C HIS A 254 13.03 -11.93 20.19
N ILE A 255 12.41 -12.84 20.96
CA ILE A 255 12.97 -13.37 22.19
C ILE A 255 13.81 -14.57 21.78
N SER A 256 15.13 -14.40 21.81
CA SER A 256 16.08 -15.53 21.66
C SER A 256 15.93 -16.43 22.89
N GLN A 257 15.13 -17.45 22.76
CA GLN A 257 15.05 -18.49 23.76
C GLN A 257 16.30 -19.36 23.57
N GLY A 258 17.32 -19.11 24.39
CA GLY A 258 18.55 -19.92 24.37
C GLY A 258 18.19 -21.35 24.71
N ASP A 259 18.30 -22.25 23.75
CA ASP A 259 18.15 -23.67 23.98
C ASP A 259 19.36 -24.11 24.81
N LEU A 260 19.09 -24.52 26.05
CA LEU A 260 20.12 -24.94 27.03
C LEU A 260 21.00 -26.10 26.54
N PHE A 261 20.60 -26.79 25.47
CA PHE A 261 21.25 -28.00 24.97
C PHE A 261 21.88 -27.84 23.57
N SER A 262 21.74 -26.72 22.87
CA SER A 262 22.27 -26.51 21.53
C SER A 262 23.43 -25.49 21.51
N ASN A 263 24.66 -25.99 21.52
CA ASN A 263 25.89 -25.18 21.32
C ASN A 263 26.04 -24.61 19.89
N ARG A 264 25.16 -25.01 18.93
CA ARG A 264 25.19 -24.53 17.54
C ARG A 264 24.57 -23.15 17.38
N ASP A 265 23.54 -22.84 18.12
CA ASP A 265 22.82 -21.56 18.00
C ASP A 265 23.65 -20.37 18.47
N GLY A 266 24.48 -20.54 19.51
CA GLY A 266 25.36 -19.50 20.01
C GLY A 266 26.45 -19.06 19.01
N ARG A 267 27.02 -19.99 18.22
CA ARG A 267 28.02 -19.68 17.20
C ARG A 267 27.45 -18.97 16.01
N MET A 268 26.25 -19.40 15.53
CA MET A 268 25.54 -18.77 14.41
C MET A 268 25.10 -17.36 14.77
N THR A 269 24.60 -17.16 15.98
CA THR A 269 24.21 -15.83 16.49
C THR A 269 25.42 -14.89 16.61
N SER A 270 26.57 -15.40 17.13
CA SER A 270 27.78 -14.61 17.23
C SER A 270 28.34 -14.22 15.85
N LEU A 271 28.30 -15.15 14.90
CA LEU A 271 28.67 -14.87 13.50
C LEU A 271 27.76 -13.82 12.85
N SER A 272 26.45 -13.97 12.98
CA SER A 272 25.51 -13.01 12.46
C SER A 272 25.70 -11.59 13.05
N ASN A 273 25.96 -11.52 14.36
CA ASN A 273 26.27 -10.26 15.04
C ASN A 273 27.57 -9.61 14.56
N ALA A 274 28.62 -10.42 14.29
CA ALA A 274 29.87 -9.91 13.74
C ALA A 274 29.68 -9.39 12.31
N ILE A 275 28.95 -10.10 11.47
CA ILE A 275 28.61 -9.69 10.11
C ILE A 275 27.79 -8.39 10.16
N ASP A 276 26.81 -8.29 11.04
CA ASP A 276 25.95 -7.11 11.17
C ASP A 276 26.71 -5.88 11.64
N LYS A 277 27.70 -6.02 12.51
CA LYS A 277 28.61 -4.91 12.90
C LYS A 277 29.36 -4.36 11.68
N ILE A 278 29.85 -5.24 10.81
CA ILE A 278 30.56 -4.82 9.59
C ILE A 278 29.61 -4.17 8.61
N ARG A 279 28.43 -4.77 8.39
CA ARG A 279 27.40 -4.23 7.51
C ARG A 279 26.85 -2.87 7.98
N SER A 280 26.72 -2.66 9.29
CA SER A 280 26.31 -1.37 9.86
C SER A 280 27.35 -0.27 9.65
N LYS A 281 28.65 -0.62 9.66
CA LYS A 281 29.75 0.34 9.50
C LYS A 281 30.06 0.66 8.04
N TYR A 282 30.01 -0.36 7.17
CA TYR A 282 30.48 -0.26 5.78
C TYR A 282 29.38 -0.46 4.73
N GLY A 283 28.11 -0.60 5.17
CA GLY A 283 26.96 -0.84 4.32
C GLY A 283 26.63 -2.34 4.14
N VAL A 284 25.35 -2.63 3.84
CA VAL A 284 24.83 -4.01 3.74
C VAL A 284 25.53 -4.84 2.67
N ASN A 285 26.08 -4.18 1.65
CA ASN A 285 26.75 -4.84 0.53
C ASN A 285 28.25 -5.10 0.78
N SER A 286 28.82 -4.67 1.91
CA SER A 286 30.24 -4.83 2.23
C SER A 286 30.67 -6.28 2.46
N LEU A 287 29.74 -7.12 2.96
CA LEU A 287 29.92 -8.54 3.15
C LEU A 287 28.80 -9.29 2.42
N GLN A 288 29.18 -9.98 1.36
CA GLN A 288 28.27 -10.79 0.55
C GLN A 288 28.77 -12.24 0.48
N ASN A 289 27.84 -13.16 0.27
CA ASN A 289 28.19 -14.55 0.05
C ASN A 289 28.84 -14.69 -1.34
N ALA A 290 29.88 -15.56 -1.49
CA ALA A 290 30.59 -15.70 -2.76
C ALA A 290 29.72 -15.96 -3.98
N ASN A 291 28.63 -16.69 -3.80
CA ASN A 291 27.64 -16.94 -4.85
C ASN A 291 26.84 -15.69 -5.29
N ALA A 292 26.80 -14.63 -4.46
CA ALA A 292 26.16 -13.36 -4.81
C ALA A 292 27.11 -12.41 -5.55
N LEU A 293 28.42 -12.66 -5.49
CA LEU A 293 29.44 -11.86 -6.16
C LEU A 293 29.58 -12.19 -7.65
N GLN A 294 29.33 -13.44 -8.05
CA GLN A 294 29.46 -13.88 -9.45
C GLN A 294 28.58 -13.11 -10.42
N ASP A 295 27.42 -12.64 -9.98
CA ASP A 295 26.48 -11.95 -10.86
C ASP A 295 26.78 -10.45 -10.98
N ARG A 296 27.40 -9.82 -9.97
CA ARG A 296 27.88 -8.43 -10.10
C ARG A 296 29.02 -8.29 -11.08
N MET A 297 29.95 -9.23 -11.12
CA MET A 297 31.07 -9.22 -12.10
C MET A 297 30.57 -9.41 -13.54
N ARG A 298 29.48 -10.13 -13.77
CA ARG A 298 28.85 -10.22 -15.10
C ARG A 298 28.18 -8.93 -15.56
N ASP A 299 27.62 -8.13 -14.64
CA ASP A 299 27.01 -6.84 -14.95
C ASP A 299 28.05 -5.72 -15.14
N GLU A 300 29.21 -5.79 -14.48
CA GLU A 300 30.29 -4.80 -14.62
C GLU A 300 31.19 -5.04 -15.85
N CYS A 301 31.32 -6.27 -16.32
CA CYS A 301 32.07 -6.59 -17.55
C CYS A 301 31.34 -6.24 -18.86
N LEU A 302 30.15 -5.67 -18.82
CA LEU A 302 29.41 -5.21 -20.00
C LEU A 302 29.48 -3.69 -20.20
N PHE A 303 30.38 -2.99 -19.47
CA PHE A 303 30.68 -1.55 -19.61
C PHE A 303 32.15 -1.31 -19.98
N THR A 304 32.68 -2.05 -20.97
CA THR A 304 33.86 -1.66 -21.74
C THR A 304 33.51 -1.55 -23.21
#